data_56f3b466ac07a1b4004c335033c104a2
#
_entry.id   56f3b466ac07a1b4004c335033c104a2
#
_cell.length_a   1.000
_cell.length_b   1.000
_cell.length_c   1.000
_cell.angle_alpha   90.00
_cell.angle_beta   90.00
_cell.angle_gamma   90.00
#
_symmetry.space_group_name_H-M   'P 1'
#
loop_
_entity.id
_entity.type
_entity.pdbx_description
1 polymer ?
#
loop_
_entity_poly.entity_id
_entity_poly.type
_entity_poly.pdbx_seq_one_letter_code
_entity_poly.pdbx_strand_id
1 'polypeptide(L)'
;MYTIFFMLRGFFFFITLLVLFSCSHKKYENPHVRIQTDFGNIEVELYPSKAPKSVAAFLSYVDSGLYKNSSFYRVLKEENQPSSSFKSELIQGGIWQTNSKKALTLPGIPHETTKESGLLHINGTISLARTTPGSASSEFFICVGDQPAYDYGNTANADKLGYAAFGKVVKGMEVVNMIHQQPENGEAFSPPIAINDIVRM
;
A
#
# COMPACT_ATOMS: atom_id res chain seq x y z
N MET A 1 -21.84 -81.93 31.67
CA MET A 1 -21.62 -81.82 30.20
C MET A 1 -21.57 -80.33 29.89
N TYR A 2 -20.40 -79.78 29.61
CA TYR A 2 -20.05 -78.34 29.69
C TYR A 2 -20.32 -77.67 28.35
N THR A 3 -21.07 -76.53 28.35
CA THR A 3 -21.30 -75.66 27.21
C THR A 3 -20.42 -74.45 27.39
N ILE A 4 -19.45 -74.28 26.51
CA ILE A 4 -18.47 -73.14 26.48
C ILE A 4 -19.15 -71.96 25.75
N PHE A 5 -19.30 -70.87 26.47
CA PHE A 5 -19.78 -69.60 25.94
C PHE A 5 -18.55 -68.78 25.43
N PHE A 6 -18.45 -68.60 24.11
CA PHE A 6 -17.42 -67.75 23.51
C PHE A 6 -17.91 -66.29 23.46
N MET A 7 -17.36 -65.43 24.29
CA MET A 7 -17.57 -63.99 24.23
C MET A 7 -16.67 -63.38 23.16
N LEU A 8 -17.29 -62.96 22.04
CA LEU A 8 -16.62 -62.19 21.00
C LEU A 8 -16.57 -60.71 21.44
N ARG A 9 -15.38 -60.26 21.91
CA ARG A 9 -15.13 -58.83 22.16
C ARG A 9 -14.81 -58.16 20.86
N GLY A 10 -15.78 -57.39 20.32
CA GLY A 10 -15.59 -56.47 19.19
C GLY A 10 -14.71 -55.30 19.60
N PHE A 11 -13.52 -55.21 19.02
CA PHE A 11 -12.59 -54.07 19.14
C PHE A 11 -13.06 -53.00 18.15
N PHE A 12 -13.74 -51.96 18.63
CA PHE A 12 -14.09 -50.78 17.84
C PHE A 12 -12.84 -49.90 17.69
N PHE A 13 -12.20 -49.95 16.52
CA PHE A 13 -11.14 -49.05 16.15
C PHE A 13 -11.76 -47.69 15.75
N PHE A 14 -11.71 -46.70 16.65
CA PHE A 14 -12.08 -45.33 16.37
C PHE A 14 -10.92 -44.68 15.60
N ILE A 15 -11.02 -44.66 14.26
CA ILE A 15 -10.09 -43.90 13.42
C ILE A 15 -10.50 -42.43 13.50
N THR A 16 -9.81 -41.67 14.36
CA THR A 16 -9.94 -40.23 14.42
C THR A 16 -9.22 -39.62 13.22
N LEU A 17 -9.98 -39.25 12.18
CA LEU A 17 -9.49 -38.55 11.01
C LEU A 17 -9.08 -37.12 11.43
N LEU A 18 -7.80 -36.90 11.73
CA LEU A 18 -7.22 -35.57 11.94
C LEU A 18 -7.20 -34.83 10.61
N VAL A 19 -8.21 -34.01 10.37
CA VAL A 19 -8.20 -33.06 9.25
C VAL A 19 -7.21 -31.95 9.61
N LEU A 20 -5.99 -32.08 9.11
CA LEU A 20 -5.00 -30.99 9.15
C LEU A 20 -5.50 -29.88 8.21
N PHE A 21 -6.13 -28.85 8.78
CA PHE A 21 -6.32 -27.59 8.08
C PHE A 21 -4.93 -26.97 7.85
N SER A 22 -4.31 -27.36 6.74
CA SER A 22 -3.13 -26.67 6.23
C SER A 22 -3.59 -25.27 5.82
N CYS A 23 -3.30 -24.28 6.66
CA CYS A 23 -3.37 -22.87 6.26
C CYS A 23 -2.34 -22.67 5.14
N SER A 24 -2.77 -22.83 3.88
CA SER A 24 -1.96 -22.49 2.73
C SER A 24 -1.74 -20.97 2.76
N HIS A 25 -0.60 -20.53 3.28
CA HIS A 25 -0.14 -19.15 3.09
C HIS A 25 0.04 -18.95 1.59
N LYS A 26 -0.76 -18.06 1.01
CA LYS A 26 -0.63 -17.67 -0.39
C LYS A 26 0.78 -17.11 -0.58
N LYS A 27 1.64 -17.85 -1.26
CA LYS A 27 3.01 -17.41 -1.54
C LYS A 27 2.95 -16.44 -2.71
N TYR A 28 3.13 -15.17 -2.44
CA TYR A 28 3.29 -14.15 -3.46
C TYR A 28 4.73 -14.17 -4.01
N GLU A 29 4.90 -13.87 -5.29
CA GLU A 29 6.24 -13.72 -5.90
C GLU A 29 6.92 -12.44 -5.37
N ASN A 30 6.16 -11.36 -5.28
CA ASN A 30 6.57 -10.09 -4.72
C ASN A 30 5.90 -9.84 -3.35
N PRO A 31 6.48 -9.01 -2.48
CA PRO A 31 5.83 -8.61 -1.23
C PRO A 31 4.49 -7.91 -1.48
N HIS A 32 3.47 -8.27 -0.70
CA HIS A 32 2.19 -7.59 -0.67
C HIS A 32 1.97 -6.94 0.68
N VAL A 33 1.32 -5.78 0.67
CA VAL A 33 0.81 -5.12 1.87
C VAL A 33 -0.67 -4.84 1.72
N ARG A 34 -1.35 -4.73 2.86
CA ARG A 34 -2.75 -4.31 2.95
C ARG A 34 -2.84 -3.01 3.71
N ILE A 35 -3.35 -1.97 3.04
CA ILE A 35 -3.75 -0.71 3.67
C ILE A 35 -5.18 -0.89 4.15
N GLN A 36 -5.40 -0.76 5.46
CA GLN A 36 -6.70 -0.95 6.11
C GLN A 36 -7.32 0.41 6.39
N THR A 37 -8.51 0.66 5.86
CA THR A 37 -9.29 1.89 6.06
C THR A 37 -10.72 1.55 6.43
N ASP A 38 -11.49 2.55 6.91
CA ASP A 38 -12.92 2.39 7.17
C ASP A 38 -13.74 2.22 5.88
N PHE A 39 -13.17 2.58 4.72
CA PHE A 39 -13.78 2.38 3.40
C PHE A 39 -13.53 0.98 2.84
N GLY A 40 -12.63 0.20 3.45
CA GLY A 40 -12.22 -1.13 3.02
C GLY A 40 -10.71 -1.29 2.95
N ASN A 41 -10.29 -2.41 2.37
CA ASN A 41 -8.88 -2.77 2.24
C ASN A 41 -8.36 -2.49 0.83
N ILE A 42 -7.13 -1.96 0.75
CA ILE A 42 -6.39 -1.79 -0.50
C ILE A 42 -5.18 -2.74 -0.45
N GLU A 43 -5.12 -3.70 -1.37
CA GLU A 43 -3.96 -4.61 -1.50
C GLU A 43 -2.99 -4.05 -2.53
N VAL A 44 -1.73 -3.92 -2.13
CA VAL A 44 -0.66 -3.35 -2.96
C VAL A 44 0.45 -4.39 -3.12
N GLU A 45 0.83 -4.68 -4.36
CA GLU A 45 2.02 -5.43 -4.71
C GLU A 45 3.21 -4.47 -4.83
N LEU A 46 4.34 -4.81 -4.22
CA LEU A 46 5.56 -4.01 -4.21
C LEU A 46 6.64 -4.68 -5.08
N TYR A 47 7.44 -3.89 -5.79
CA TYR A 47 8.41 -4.38 -6.78
C TYR A 47 9.87 -4.17 -6.33
N PRO A 48 10.42 -4.96 -5.38
CA PRO A 48 11.76 -4.78 -4.83
C PRO A 48 12.89 -4.97 -5.87
N SER A 49 12.65 -5.75 -6.93
CA SER A 49 13.60 -5.90 -8.03
C SER A 49 13.73 -4.64 -8.91
N LYS A 50 12.71 -3.77 -8.89
CA LYS A 50 12.64 -2.54 -9.72
C LYS A 50 12.94 -1.27 -8.90
N ALA A 51 12.48 -1.22 -7.65
CA ALA A 51 12.64 -0.09 -6.75
C ALA A 51 13.10 -0.56 -5.35
N PRO A 52 14.31 -1.15 -5.23
CA PRO A 52 14.76 -1.80 -4.00
C PRO A 52 14.83 -0.88 -2.80
N LYS A 53 15.27 0.37 -2.95
CA LYS A 53 15.43 1.32 -1.85
C LYS A 53 14.08 1.83 -1.35
N SER A 54 13.18 2.17 -2.27
CA SER A 54 11.82 2.62 -1.96
C SER A 54 11.02 1.52 -1.27
N VAL A 55 11.06 0.29 -1.80
CA VAL A 55 10.36 -0.87 -1.19
C VAL A 55 10.95 -1.22 0.17
N ALA A 56 12.29 -1.25 0.32
CA ALA A 56 12.92 -1.59 1.60
C ALA A 56 12.55 -0.57 2.69
N ALA A 57 12.59 0.72 2.39
CA ALA A 57 12.21 1.79 3.32
C ALA A 57 10.72 1.68 3.69
N PHE A 58 9.82 1.58 2.70
CA PHE A 58 8.40 1.46 2.95
C PHE A 58 8.07 0.24 3.82
N LEU A 59 8.64 -0.94 3.51
CA LEU A 59 8.42 -2.14 4.30
C LEU A 59 9.00 -2.04 5.71
N SER A 60 10.12 -1.35 5.92
CA SER A 60 10.66 -1.12 7.26
C SER A 60 9.72 -0.28 8.13
N TYR A 61 9.03 0.69 7.53
CA TYR A 61 8.01 1.50 8.21
C TYR A 61 6.75 0.68 8.52
N VAL A 62 6.32 -0.19 7.58
CA VAL A 62 5.22 -1.14 7.82
C VAL A 62 5.56 -2.07 8.98
N ASP A 63 6.74 -2.72 8.95
CA ASP A 63 7.17 -3.68 9.98
C ASP A 63 7.33 -3.05 11.36
N SER A 64 7.67 -1.76 11.42
CA SER A 64 7.76 -1.01 12.70
C SER A 64 6.40 -0.50 13.20
N GLY A 65 5.31 -0.75 12.47
CA GLY A 65 3.97 -0.24 12.80
C GLY A 65 3.83 1.27 12.68
N LEU A 66 4.71 1.91 11.89
CA LEU A 66 4.75 3.38 11.79
C LEU A 66 3.46 3.96 11.18
N TYR A 67 2.78 3.20 10.30
CA TYR A 67 1.55 3.63 9.64
C TYR A 67 0.27 3.37 10.46
N LYS A 68 0.38 2.77 11.62
CA LYS A 68 -0.80 2.54 12.48
C LYS A 68 -1.40 3.88 12.91
N ASN A 69 -2.71 4.03 12.69
CA ASN A 69 -3.46 5.28 12.95
C ASN A 69 -2.90 6.49 12.17
N SER A 70 -2.39 6.27 10.97
CA SER A 70 -2.01 7.31 10.03
C SER A 70 -3.22 7.77 9.20
N SER A 71 -3.04 8.55 8.13
CA SER A 71 -4.17 9.01 7.32
C SER A 71 -3.79 9.27 5.87
N PHE A 72 -4.77 9.15 4.97
CA PHE A 72 -4.80 9.94 3.74
C PHE A 72 -5.29 11.34 4.10
N TYR A 73 -4.49 12.34 3.80
CA TYR A 73 -4.76 13.73 4.22
C TYR A 73 -4.82 14.71 3.05
N ARG A 74 -4.37 14.30 1.86
CA ARG A 74 -4.35 15.14 0.65
C ARG A 74 -4.97 14.39 -0.52
N VAL A 75 -5.70 15.13 -1.33
CA VAL A 75 -6.31 14.63 -2.57
C VAL A 75 -6.07 15.66 -3.69
N LEU A 76 -5.68 15.18 -4.85
CA LEU A 76 -5.71 15.98 -6.07
C LEU A 76 -6.83 15.48 -6.95
N LYS A 77 -7.67 16.43 -7.40
CA LYS A 77 -8.75 16.26 -8.37
C LYS A 77 -8.59 17.33 -9.44
N GLU A 78 -9.09 17.10 -10.63
CA GLU A 78 -8.96 18.08 -11.73
C GLU A 78 -9.48 19.46 -11.31
N GLU A 79 -10.61 19.51 -10.60
CA GLU A 79 -11.29 20.73 -10.19
C GLU A 79 -10.65 21.47 -9.01
N ASN A 80 -9.89 20.80 -8.14
CA ASN A 80 -9.32 21.44 -6.94
C ASN A 80 -7.89 21.99 -7.13
N GLN A 81 -7.35 21.92 -8.34
CA GLN A 81 -6.03 22.41 -8.68
C GLN A 81 -6.10 23.69 -9.52
N PRO A 82 -5.08 24.60 -9.43
CA PRO A 82 -5.04 25.81 -10.27
C PRO A 82 -5.14 25.49 -11.77
N SER A 83 -5.88 26.30 -12.52
CA SER A 83 -6.08 26.09 -13.96
C SER A 83 -4.81 26.10 -14.80
N SER A 84 -3.76 26.74 -14.29
CA SER A 84 -2.43 26.86 -14.95
C SER A 84 -1.49 25.69 -14.65
N SER A 85 -1.86 24.75 -13.74
CA SER A 85 -1.03 23.59 -13.40
C SER A 85 -1.35 22.37 -14.27
N PHE A 86 -0.37 21.47 -14.34
CA PHE A 86 -0.65 20.11 -14.81
C PHE A 86 -1.65 19.45 -13.88
N LYS A 87 -2.76 18.97 -14.42
CA LYS A 87 -3.79 18.31 -13.65
C LYS A 87 -3.35 16.89 -13.29
N SER A 88 -3.61 16.51 -12.06
CA SER A 88 -3.29 15.18 -11.54
C SER A 88 -4.41 14.69 -10.64
N GLU A 89 -4.60 13.39 -10.58
CA GLU A 89 -5.58 12.75 -9.71
C GLU A 89 -4.89 11.70 -8.84
N LEU A 90 -4.96 11.87 -7.54
CA LEU A 90 -4.34 10.97 -6.57
C LEU A 90 -4.92 11.14 -5.17
N ILE A 91 -4.66 10.15 -4.33
CA ILE A 91 -4.76 10.27 -2.87
C ILE A 91 -3.36 10.14 -2.25
N GLN A 92 -3.02 11.03 -1.32
CA GLN A 92 -1.72 11.02 -0.64
C GLN A 92 -1.92 10.84 0.86
N GLY A 93 -1.10 9.97 1.44
CA GLY A 93 -1.11 9.67 2.86
C GLY A 93 0.26 9.36 3.42
N GLY A 94 0.27 9.06 4.71
CA GLY A 94 1.44 8.78 5.51
C GLY A 94 1.26 9.29 6.92
N ILE A 95 2.36 9.57 7.61
CA ILE A 95 2.30 9.96 9.02
C ILE A 95 2.37 11.47 9.26
N TRP A 96 2.53 12.28 8.22
CA TRP A 96 2.72 13.73 8.36
C TRP A 96 1.62 14.40 9.19
N GLN A 97 0.37 14.08 8.91
CA GLN A 97 -0.77 14.68 9.61
C GLN A 97 -0.90 14.20 11.06
N THR A 98 -0.56 12.95 11.33
CA THR A 98 -0.76 12.31 12.63
C THR A 98 0.47 12.31 13.52
N ASN A 99 1.69 12.35 12.94
CA ASN A 99 2.96 12.36 13.66
C ASN A 99 4.08 13.11 12.90
N SER A 100 3.87 14.42 12.66
CA SER A 100 4.82 15.25 11.92
C SER A 100 6.22 15.31 12.56
N LYS A 101 6.31 15.26 13.89
CA LYS A 101 7.61 15.22 14.60
C LYS A 101 8.41 14.00 14.19
N LYS A 102 7.78 12.83 14.11
CA LYS A 102 8.43 11.60 13.67
C LYS A 102 8.77 11.66 12.18
N ALA A 103 7.84 12.13 11.33
CA ALA A 103 8.08 12.28 9.90
C ALA A 103 9.34 13.10 9.60
N LEU A 104 9.58 14.21 10.32
CA LEU A 104 10.76 15.05 10.17
C LEU A 104 12.08 14.41 10.60
N THR A 105 12.04 13.32 11.38
CA THR A 105 13.25 12.60 11.84
C THR A 105 13.63 11.43 10.96
N LEU A 106 12.78 11.05 10.02
CA LEU A 106 13.07 9.93 9.13
C LEU A 106 14.12 10.31 8.10
N PRO A 107 15.06 9.41 7.78
CA PRO A 107 16.05 9.67 6.75
C PRO A 107 15.40 9.76 5.38
N GLY A 108 15.98 10.57 4.51
CA GLY A 108 15.58 10.64 3.12
C GLY A 108 15.91 9.33 2.38
N ILE A 109 14.98 8.89 1.54
CA ILE A 109 15.14 7.69 0.71
C ILE A 109 15.82 8.11 -0.61
N PRO A 110 16.91 7.44 -1.03
CA PRO A 110 17.52 7.72 -2.33
C PRO A 110 16.50 7.58 -3.46
N HIS A 111 16.46 8.58 -4.33
CA HIS A 111 15.47 8.64 -5.40
C HIS A 111 15.70 7.55 -6.46
N GLU A 112 14.65 6.83 -6.81
CA GLU A 112 14.63 5.81 -7.87
C GLU A 112 13.65 6.26 -8.94
N THR A 113 14.17 6.75 -10.07
CA THR A 113 13.35 7.34 -11.14
C THR A 113 12.56 6.25 -11.90
N THR A 114 11.48 6.63 -12.58
CA THR A 114 10.75 5.72 -13.47
C THR A 114 11.59 5.27 -14.66
N LYS A 115 12.65 6.04 -15.03
CA LYS A 115 13.63 5.62 -16.05
C LYS A 115 14.45 4.42 -15.57
N GLU A 116 14.83 4.39 -14.31
CA GLU A 116 15.65 3.31 -13.72
C GLU A 116 14.78 2.08 -13.40
N SER A 117 13.63 2.29 -12.80
CA SER A 117 12.73 1.22 -12.36
C SER A 117 11.88 0.62 -13.49
N GLY A 118 11.58 1.40 -14.53
CA GLY A 118 10.61 1.05 -15.57
C GLY A 118 9.15 1.03 -15.07
N LEU A 119 8.90 1.56 -13.86
CA LEU A 119 7.55 1.66 -13.27
C LEU A 119 6.96 3.02 -13.57
N LEU A 120 5.94 3.07 -14.45
CA LEU A 120 5.24 4.30 -14.81
C LEU A 120 4.10 4.60 -13.83
N HIS A 121 3.73 5.87 -13.75
CA HIS A 121 2.59 6.35 -12.95
C HIS A 121 1.27 6.12 -13.69
N ILE A 122 0.86 4.87 -13.81
CA ILE A 122 -0.44 4.46 -14.36
C ILE A 122 -1.45 4.29 -13.22
N ASN A 123 -2.72 4.10 -13.58
CA ASN A 123 -3.80 3.90 -12.59
C ASN A 123 -3.43 2.84 -11.53
N GLY A 124 -3.51 3.21 -10.25
CA GLY A 124 -3.19 2.37 -9.11
C GLY A 124 -1.71 2.28 -8.75
N THR A 125 -0.80 2.96 -9.47
CA THR A 125 0.62 3.02 -9.06
C THR A 125 0.76 3.70 -7.70
N ILE A 126 1.50 3.07 -6.77
CA ILE A 126 1.93 3.69 -5.52
C ILE A 126 3.35 4.24 -5.67
N SER A 127 3.55 5.46 -5.19
CA SER A 127 4.80 6.21 -5.34
C SER A 127 5.13 6.99 -4.07
N LEU A 128 6.43 7.25 -3.84
CA LEU A 128 6.85 8.08 -2.71
C LEU A 128 6.63 9.56 -3.00
N ALA A 129 6.03 10.28 -2.04
CA ALA A 129 5.92 11.73 -2.10
C ALA A 129 7.23 12.37 -1.66
N ARG A 130 7.60 13.50 -2.32
CA ARG A 130 8.85 14.24 -2.06
C ARG A 130 8.68 15.73 -2.32
N THR A 131 9.55 16.53 -1.74
CA THR A 131 9.74 17.96 -2.10
C THR A 131 10.91 18.10 -3.08
N THR A 132 12.04 17.45 -2.80
CA THR A 132 13.22 17.41 -3.66
C THR A 132 13.70 15.98 -3.84
N PRO A 133 14.52 15.66 -4.85
CA PRO A 133 15.08 14.31 -5.03
C PRO A 133 15.85 13.86 -3.77
N GLY A 134 15.54 12.67 -3.27
CA GLY A 134 16.15 12.12 -2.05
C GLY A 134 15.52 12.61 -0.73
N SER A 135 14.49 13.48 -0.76
CA SER A 135 13.77 13.90 0.46
C SER A 135 12.55 13.05 0.80
N ALA A 136 12.20 12.06 -0.03
CA ALA A 136 11.10 11.15 0.26
C ALA A 136 11.34 10.40 1.57
N SER A 137 10.29 10.14 2.33
CA SER A 137 10.34 9.36 3.57
C SER A 137 9.08 8.51 3.74
N SER A 138 8.24 8.79 4.72
CA SER A 138 7.03 8.01 5.03
C SER A 138 5.81 8.34 4.17
N GLU A 139 5.86 9.42 3.41
CA GLU A 139 4.70 9.89 2.65
C GLU A 139 4.63 9.23 1.28
N PHE A 140 3.45 8.76 0.92
CA PHE A 140 3.20 8.08 -0.34
C PHE A 140 1.90 8.56 -0.97
N PHE A 141 1.74 8.31 -2.26
CA PHE A 141 0.47 8.55 -2.96
C PHE A 141 0.10 7.38 -3.87
N ILE A 142 -1.19 7.26 -4.18
CA ILE A 142 -1.75 6.30 -5.12
C ILE A 142 -2.39 7.08 -6.26
N CYS A 143 -1.98 6.79 -7.49
CA CYS A 143 -2.53 7.41 -8.69
C CYS A 143 -3.97 6.95 -8.94
N VAL A 144 -4.83 7.90 -9.29
CA VAL A 144 -6.15 7.69 -9.86
C VAL A 144 -6.06 8.08 -11.34
N GLY A 145 -6.34 7.13 -12.24
CA GLY A 145 -6.00 7.30 -13.65
C GLY A 145 -4.49 7.31 -13.92
N ASP A 146 -4.12 7.51 -15.17
CA ASP A 146 -2.72 7.57 -15.60
C ASP A 146 -2.16 8.98 -15.37
N GLN A 147 -0.99 9.06 -14.74
CA GLN A 147 -0.36 10.31 -14.30
C GLN A 147 1.04 10.50 -14.91
N PRO A 148 1.19 10.58 -16.24
CA PRO A 148 2.50 10.64 -16.91
C PRO A 148 3.30 11.89 -16.54
N ALA A 149 2.66 12.92 -15.98
CA ALA A 149 3.32 14.11 -15.44
C ALA A 149 4.32 13.79 -14.32
N TYR A 150 4.19 12.64 -13.66
CA TYR A 150 5.06 12.20 -12.56
C TYR A 150 6.22 11.30 -13.02
N ASP A 151 6.28 10.97 -14.31
CA ASP A 151 7.37 10.16 -14.86
C ASP A 151 8.63 10.99 -15.13
N TYR A 152 9.77 10.30 -15.18
CA TYR A 152 11.06 10.89 -15.53
C TYR A 152 11.01 11.57 -16.91
N GLY A 153 11.63 12.73 -16.99
CA GLY A 153 11.72 13.52 -18.22
C GLY A 153 10.54 14.46 -18.46
N ASN A 154 9.45 14.33 -17.69
CA ASN A 154 8.29 15.22 -17.84
C ASN A 154 8.60 16.63 -17.27
N THR A 155 8.14 17.65 -17.98
CA THR A 155 8.36 19.07 -17.61
C THR A 155 7.44 19.58 -16.51
N ALA A 156 6.46 18.80 -16.08
CA ALA A 156 5.60 19.12 -14.94
C ALA A 156 6.40 19.26 -13.63
N ASN A 157 7.53 18.54 -13.51
CA ASN A 157 8.46 18.67 -12.41
C ASN A 157 9.68 19.48 -12.86
N ALA A 158 10.04 20.53 -12.11
CA ALA A 158 11.14 21.43 -12.47
C ALA A 158 12.49 20.68 -12.62
N ASP A 159 12.72 19.64 -11.82
CA ASP A 159 13.92 18.81 -11.88
C ASP A 159 13.85 17.69 -12.96
N LYS A 160 12.69 17.47 -13.56
CA LYS A 160 12.42 16.41 -14.56
C LYS A 160 12.73 14.99 -14.09
N LEU A 161 12.92 14.75 -12.81
CA LEU A 161 13.22 13.43 -12.27
C LEU A 161 11.98 12.61 -11.94
N GLY A 162 10.81 13.26 -11.84
CA GLY A 162 9.54 12.62 -11.51
C GLY A 162 9.52 12.12 -10.06
N TYR A 163 8.71 11.10 -9.80
CA TYR A 163 8.56 10.48 -8.49
C TYR A 163 9.01 9.02 -8.51
N ALA A 164 9.24 8.43 -7.33
CA ALA A 164 9.73 7.08 -7.18
C ALA A 164 8.55 6.10 -7.04
N ALA A 165 8.08 5.56 -8.17
CA ALA A 165 7.10 4.49 -8.20
C ALA A 165 7.72 3.17 -7.70
N PHE A 166 7.02 2.45 -6.80
CA PHE A 166 7.59 1.25 -6.18
C PHE A 166 6.62 0.07 -6.04
N GLY A 167 5.36 0.22 -6.46
CA GLY A 167 4.35 -0.83 -6.42
C GLY A 167 3.06 -0.44 -7.12
N LYS A 168 2.05 -1.32 -7.02
CA LYS A 168 0.75 -1.13 -7.65
C LYS A 168 -0.37 -1.72 -6.80
N VAL A 169 -1.52 -1.06 -6.77
CA VAL A 169 -2.76 -1.61 -6.24
C VAL A 169 -3.21 -2.78 -7.13
N VAL A 170 -3.36 -3.96 -6.53
CA VAL A 170 -3.81 -5.19 -7.20
C VAL A 170 -5.23 -5.59 -6.82
N LYS A 171 -5.75 -5.05 -5.69
CA LYS A 171 -7.16 -5.11 -5.28
C LYS A 171 -7.53 -3.88 -4.49
N GLY A 172 -8.79 -3.45 -4.57
CA GLY A 172 -9.30 -2.32 -3.82
C GLY A 172 -9.15 -0.97 -4.53
N MET A 173 -8.99 -0.94 -5.88
CA MET A 173 -9.07 0.33 -6.62
C MET A 173 -10.44 1.01 -6.44
N GLU A 174 -11.51 0.24 -6.26
CA GLU A 174 -12.84 0.77 -5.90
C GLU A 174 -12.80 1.50 -4.55
N VAL A 175 -12.02 1.02 -3.57
CA VAL A 175 -11.81 1.70 -2.28
C VAL A 175 -11.00 2.99 -2.48
N VAL A 176 -9.93 2.95 -3.30
CA VAL A 176 -9.16 4.16 -3.66
C VAL A 176 -10.07 5.21 -4.28
N ASN A 177 -10.93 4.82 -5.23
CA ASN A 177 -11.88 5.73 -5.88
C ASN A 177 -12.93 6.27 -4.90
N MET A 178 -13.46 5.44 -3.98
CA MET A 178 -14.37 5.92 -2.92
C MET A 178 -13.70 6.95 -2.01
N ILE A 179 -12.44 6.73 -1.64
CA ILE A 179 -11.65 7.69 -0.85
C ILE A 179 -11.42 8.97 -1.65
N HIS A 180 -11.02 8.87 -2.92
CA HIS A 180 -10.78 10.02 -3.79
C HIS A 180 -12.00 10.94 -3.91
N GLN A 181 -13.21 10.40 -3.85
CA GLN A 181 -14.47 11.17 -3.91
C GLN A 181 -14.89 11.82 -2.57
N GLN A 182 -14.13 11.60 -1.47
CA GLN A 182 -14.49 12.18 -0.18
C GLN A 182 -14.35 13.70 -0.17
N PRO A 183 -15.06 14.40 0.73
CA PRO A 183 -15.02 15.86 0.85
C PRO A 183 -13.61 16.37 1.12
N GLU A 184 -13.28 17.48 0.49
CA GLU A 184 -12.01 18.20 0.67
C GLU A 184 -12.23 19.71 0.84
N ASN A 185 -11.18 20.36 1.34
CA ASN A 185 -11.06 21.82 1.37
C ASN A 185 -9.72 22.18 0.70
N GLY A 186 -9.78 22.70 -0.52
CA GLY A 186 -8.61 22.78 -1.41
C GLY A 186 -8.10 21.38 -1.72
N GLU A 187 -6.81 21.12 -1.49
CA GLU A 187 -6.21 19.81 -1.70
C GLU A 187 -6.23 18.91 -0.44
N ALA A 188 -6.79 19.37 0.68
CA ALA A 188 -6.81 18.63 1.94
C ALA A 188 -8.15 17.90 2.14
N PHE A 189 -8.12 16.60 2.46
CA PHE A 189 -9.33 15.90 2.91
C PHE A 189 -9.92 16.54 4.17
N SER A 190 -11.22 16.69 4.22
CA SER A 190 -11.93 17.28 5.36
C SER A 190 -13.17 16.46 5.76
N PRO A 191 -13.03 15.57 6.79
CA PRO A 191 -11.85 15.27 7.61
C PRO A 191 -10.81 14.38 6.86
N PRO A 192 -9.56 14.26 7.37
CA PRO A 192 -8.60 13.25 6.87
C PRO A 192 -9.17 11.84 6.98
N ILE A 193 -8.84 10.98 6.02
CA ILE A 193 -9.31 9.61 5.96
C ILE A 193 -8.36 8.69 6.74
N ALA A 194 -8.87 8.02 7.76
CA ALA A 194 -8.05 7.15 8.60
C ALA A 194 -7.44 5.96 7.83
N ILE A 195 -6.14 5.75 8.02
CA ILE A 195 -5.44 4.50 7.75
C ILE A 195 -5.29 3.81 9.10
N ASN A 196 -6.10 2.78 9.34
CA ASN A 196 -6.09 2.04 10.61
C ASN A 196 -4.77 1.33 10.81
N ASP A 197 -4.25 0.68 9.76
CA ASP A 197 -2.92 0.09 9.71
C ASP A 197 -2.48 -0.19 8.27
N ILE A 198 -1.18 -0.43 8.08
CA ILE A 198 -0.62 -1.05 6.87
C ILE A 198 0.15 -2.28 7.32
N VAL A 199 -0.25 -3.47 6.84
CA VAL A 199 0.33 -4.75 7.27
C VAL A 199 0.81 -5.57 6.09
N ARG A 200 1.85 -6.38 6.29
CA ARG A 200 2.27 -7.39 5.31
C ARG A 200 1.24 -8.51 5.18
N MET A 201 1.19 -9.10 4.00
CA MET A 201 0.32 -10.24 3.69
C MET A 201 1.13 -11.54 3.50
#